data_24e18696c7cc7a97601616f38542fa92
#
_entry.id   24e18696c7cc7a97601616f38542fa92
#
_cell.length_a   1.000
_cell.length_b   1.000
_cell.length_c   1.000
_cell.angle_alpha   90.00
_cell.angle_beta   90.00
_cell.angle_gamma   90.00
#
_symmetry.space_group_name_H-M   'P 1'
#
loop_
_entity.id
_entity.type
_entity.pdbx_description
1 polymer ?
#
loop_
_entity_poly.entity_id
_entity_poly.type
_entity_poly.pdbx_seq_one_letter_code
_entity_poly.pdbx_strand_id
1 'polypeptide(L)'
;MIYRTSRRTTNGMYKHVALLVRKDGMEYDAFREHWEETHSPLAKDIEGVVRYQAVYPIDPKNAEFDGIAELYFESLDDLHEALGSEGDRDYDPSREVAAEARKDVNSFLDIERRPRFIGEETVWKDEVDGDTDGLYKHSAFLVRKDGTNHDEFREHWEETHSPLAKDIEGVVRYQTVYPTDPDNAEFDGVAELYFESLDDLHEALGSEGDRDYDPTREVAAEARVDVNNFLDIERRPRFIGEERVWKNEIDDIEEY
;
A
#
# COMPACT_ATOMS: atom_id res chain seq x y z
N MET A 1 -29.48 22.57 -13.03
CA MET A 1 -29.16 21.91 -11.78
C MET A 1 -27.71 21.43 -11.94
N ILE A 2 -26.77 22.20 -11.38
CA ILE A 2 -25.33 21.98 -11.59
C ILE A 2 -24.88 21.03 -10.49
N TYR A 3 -24.54 19.78 -10.82
CA TYR A 3 -23.86 18.87 -9.92
C TYR A 3 -22.46 19.42 -9.67
N ARG A 4 -22.26 20.04 -8.51
CA ARG A 4 -20.93 20.29 -7.96
C ARG A 4 -20.39 18.94 -7.50
N THR A 5 -19.51 18.34 -8.28
CA THR A 5 -18.60 17.31 -7.77
C THR A 5 -17.71 17.99 -6.75
N SER A 6 -17.98 17.74 -5.49
CA SER A 6 -17.07 18.08 -4.39
C SER A 6 -15.80 17.23 -4.57
N ARG A 7 -14.75 17.82 -5.13
CA ARG A 7 -13.40 17.29 -4.92
C ARG A 7 -13.09 17.55 -3.45
N ARG A 8 -13.18 16.53 -2.60
CA ARG A 8 -12.47 16.54 -1.32
C ARG A 8 -10.99 16.52 -1.66
N THR A 9 -10.35 17.66 -1.55
CA THR A 9 -8.90 17.74 -1.40
C THR A 9 -8.60 17.38 0.05
N THR A 10 -8.50 16.08 0.36
CA THR A 10 -7.68 15.67 1.49
C THR A 10 -6.26 16.05 1.09
N ASN A 11 -5.56 16.86 1.90
CA ASN A 11 -4.11 16.96 1.80
C ASN A 11 -3.61 15.51 1.87
N GLY A 12 -2.95 15.06 0.78
CA GLY A 12 -2.54 13.66 0.65
C GLY A 12 -1.62 13.30 1.81
N MET A 13 -1.89 12.13 2.45
CA MET A 13 -0.99 11.56 3.45
C MET A 13 0.25 11.04 2.74
N TYR A 14 1.40 11.18 3.38
CA TYR A 14 2.64 10.59 2.90
C TYR A 14 2.81 9.21 3.52
N LYS A 15 3.19 8.25 2.69
CA LYS A 15 3.19 6.84 3.05
C LYS A 15 4.54 6.22 2.74
N HIS A 16 5.11 5.54 3.74
CA HIS A 16 6.19 4.61 3.55
C HIS A 16 5.61 3.20 3.50
N VAL A 17 5.82 2.51 2.39
CA VAL A 17 5.38 1.13 2.16
C VAL A 17 6.60 0.23 2.07
N ALA A 18 6.63 -0.85 2.84
CA ALA A 18 7.69 -1.84 2.79
C ALA A 18 7.11 -3.24 2.54
N LEU A 19 7.56 -3.89 1.47
CA LEU A 19 7.32 -5.30 1.20
C LEU A 19 8.29 -6.13 2.04
N LEU A 20 7.78 -6.90 2.99
CA LEU A 20 8.61 -7.58 3.98
C LEU A 20 9.10 -8.93 3.46
N VAL A 21 10.38 -9.19 3.69
CA VAL A 21 11.02 -10.48 3.43
C VAL A 21 11.69 -10.92 4.73
N ARG A 22 11.23 -12.03 5.32
CA ARG A 22 11.82 -12.57 6.54
C ARG A 22 13.23 -13.10 6.30
N LYS A 23 14.02 -13.20 7.34
CA LYS A 23 15.36 -13.81 7.27
C LYS A 23 15.30 -15.26 6.84
N ASP A 24 16.29 -15.68 6.08
CA ASP A 24 16.47 -17.07 5.70
C ASP A 24 16.52 -17.99 6.94
N GLY A 25 15.73 -19.04 6.92
CA GLY A 25 15.62 -20.01 8.02
C GLY A 25 14.67 -19.62 9.14
N MET A 26 14.01 -18.46 9.06
CA MET A 26 12.94 -18.09 9.98
C MET A 26 11.60 -18.64 9.47
N GLU A 27 10.89 -19.38 10.29
CA GLU A 27 9.55 -19.85 9.99
C GLU A 27 8.55 -18.68 9.98
N TYR A 28 7.51 -18.75 9.13
CA TYR A 28 6.55 -17.65 8.99
C TYR A 28 5.83 -17.31 10.31
N ASP A 29 5.44 -18.31 11.09
CA ASP A 29 4.75 -18.07 12.36
C ASP A 29 5.66 -17.31 13.36
N ALA A 30 6.95 -17.66 13.43
CA ALA A 30 7.92 -16.96 14.27
C ALA A 30 8.20 -15.53 13.78
N PHE A 31 8.22 -15.34 12.46
CA PHE A 31 8.32 -14.01 11.84
C PHE A 31 7.12 -13.15 12.22
N ARG A 32 5.90 -13.69 12.05
CA ARG A 32 4.66 -12.98 12.35
C ARG A 32 4.55 -12.62 13.84
N GLU A 33 4.85 -13.58 14.75
CA GLU A 33 4.86 -13.35 16.18
C GLU A 33 5.84 -12.21 16.56
N HIS A 34 7.06 -12.24 16.02
CA HIS A 34 8.03 -11.18 16.26
C HIS A 34 7.55 -9.82 15.74
N TRP A 35 6.99 -9.79 14.53
CA TRP A 35 6.46 -8.57 13.94
C TRP A 35 5.32 -7.99 14.78
N GLU A 36 4.35 -8.82 15.20
CA GLU A 36 3.19 -8.38 15.99
C GLU A 36 3.57 -7.99 17.42
N GLU A 37 4.37 -8.80 18.11
CA GLU A 37 4.59 -8.65 19.55
C GLU A 37 5.79 -7.74 19.89
N THR A 38 6.77 -7.63 18.99
CA THR A 38 8.00 -6.88 19.24
C THR A 38 8.11 -5.64 18.36
N HIS A 39 7.99 -5.80 17.04
CA HIS A 39 8.27 -4.71 16.10
C HIS A 39 7.11 -3.71 15.99
N SER A 40 5.86 -4.18 15.87
CA SER A 40 4.70 -3.29 15.69
C SER A 40 4.50 -2.30 16.85
N PRO A 41 4.73 -2.70 18.13
CA PRO A 41 4.75 -1.74 19.23
C PRO A 41 5.79 -0.63 19.10
N LEU A 42 6.96 -0.92 18.53
CA LEU A 42 8.00 0.10 18.27
C LEU A 42 7.62 0.98 17.07
N ALA A 43 7.19 0.36 15.97
CA ALA A 43 6.90 1.07 14.73
C ALA A 43 5.77 2.11 14.89
N LYS A 44 4.69 1.76 15.61
CA LYS A 44 3.57 2.67 15.86
C LYS A 44 3.91 3.88 16.73
N ASP A 45 4.96 3.76 17.56
CA ASP A 45 5.39 4.80 18.49
C ASP A 45 6.51 5.69 17.91
N ILE A 46 6.91 5.48 16.64
CA ILE A 46 7.82 6.37 15.93
C ILE A 46 7.17 7.76 15.84
N GLU A 47 7.92 8.79 16.22
CA GLU A 47 7.47 10.19 16.18
C GLU A 47 7.09 10.60 14.75
N GLY A 48 5.94 11.26 14.59
CA GLY A 48 5.40 11.67 13.30
C GLY A 48 4.52 10.61 12.62
N VAL A 49 4.55 9.36 13.05
CA VAL A 49 3.62 8.33 12.53
C VAL A 49 2.22 8.58 13.08
N VAL A 50 1.27 8.86 12.20
CA VAL A 50 -0.15 9.08 12.53
C VAL A 50 -1.01 7.84 12.28
N ARG A 51 -0.55 6.93 11.40
CA ARG A 51 -1.20 5.65 11.15
C ARG A 51 -0.14 4.59 10.86
N TYR A 52 -0.36 3.39 11.38
CA TYR A 52 0.46 2.21 11.09
C TYR A 52 -0.42 1.01 10.81
N GLN A 53 -0.16 0.39 9.66
CA GLN A 53 -0.89 -0.79 9.19
C GLN A 53 0.08 -1.91 8.80
N ALA A 54 -0.39 -3.14 9.01
CA ALA A 54 0.28 -4.35 8.54
C ALA A 54 -0.70 -5.13 7.66
N VAL A 55 -0.24 -5.66 6.53
CA VAL A 55 -1.04 -6.54 5.68
C VAL A 55 -0.41 -7.92 5.69
N TYR A 56 -1.17 -8.92 6.14
CA TYR A 56 -0.71 -10.30 6.26
C TYR A 56 -1.21 -11.12 5.07
N PRO A 57 -0.34 -11.91 4.40
CA PRO A 57 -0.74 -12.68 3.24
C PRO A 57 -1.81 -13.72 3.59
N ILE A 58 -2.82 -13.89 2.72
CA ILE A 58 -3.83 -14.93 2.88
C ILE A 58 -3.26 -16.34 2.67
N ASP A 59 -2.20 -16.47 1.88
CA ASP A 59 -1.45 -17.71 1.65
C ASP A 59 0.07 -17.49 1.85
N PRO A 60 0.57 -17.54 3.10
CA PRO A 60 1.98 -17.27 3.40
C PRO A 60 2.97 -18.24 2.77
N LYS A 61 2.50 -19.39 2.29
CA LYS A 61 3.37 -20.42 1.68
C LYS A 61 3.69 -20.11 0.22
N ASN A 62 2.77 -19.43 -0.46
CA ASN A 62 2.88 -19.12 -1.88
C ASN A 62 3.03 -17.61 -2.14
N ALA A 63 2.95 -16.77 -1.10
CA ALA A 63 3.17 -15.34 -1.21
C ALA A 63 4.63 -15.02 -1.59
N GLU A 64 4.82 -14.05 -2.46
CA GLU A 64 6.14 -13.54 -2.86
C GLU A 64 6.84 -12.80 -1.71
N PHE A 65 6.05 -12.13 -0.87
CA PHE A 65 6.49 -11.38 0.31
C PHE A 65 5.78 -11.89 1.56
N ASP A 66 6.41 -11.71 2.71
CA ASP A 66 5.89 -12.18 3.99
C ASP A 66 4.87 -11.22 4.64
N GLY A 67 4.73 -10.02 4.09
CA GLY A 67 3.77 -9.01 4.51
C GLY A 67 4.07 -7.63 3.91
N ILE A 68 3.17 -6.67 4.19
CA ILE A 68 3.38 -5.26 3.87
C ILE A 68 3.26 -4.46 5.16
N ALA A 69 4.24 -3.58 5.43
CA ALA A 69 4.17 -2.60 6.51
C ALA A 69 3.98 -1.20 5.91
N GLU A 70 3.05 -0.44 6.46
CA GLU A 70 2.66 0.88 5.97
C GLU A 70 2.63 1.89 7.11
N LEU A 71 3.48 2.92 7.01
CA LEU A 71 3.53 4.01 7.97
C LEU A 71 3.08 5.30 7.28
N TYR A 72 2.18 6.03 7.92
CA TYR A 72 1.59 7.26 7.38
C TYR A 72 2.02 8.47 8.18
N PHE A 73 2.22 9.58 7.47
CA PHE A 73 2.68 10.85 7.99
C PHE A 73 1.85 11.99 7.39
N GLU A 74 1.67 13.08 8.14
CA GLU A 74 0.94 14.27 7.65
C GLU A 74 1.72 15.04 6.59
N SER A 75 3.06 14.98 6.65
CA SER A 75 3.94 15.65 5.70
C SER A 75 5.12 14.79 5.28
N LEU A 76 5.71 15.13 4.12
CA LEU A 76 6.95 14.50 3.66
C LEU A 76 8.12 14.83 4.60
N ASP A 77 8.11 16.03 5.20
CA ASP A 77 9.13 16.43 6.16
C ASP A 77 9.09 15.57 7.42
N ASP A 78 7.90 15.27 7.97
CA ASP A 78 7.74 14.37 9.12
C ASP A 78 8.22 12.95 8.79
N LEU A 79 7.90 12.46 7.57
CA LEU A 79 8.36 11.16 7.10
C LEU A 79 9.90 11.13 7.04
N HIS A 80 10.51 12.14 6.41
CA HIS A 80 11.97 12.22 6.31
C HIS A 80 12.66 12.39 7.67
N GLU A 81 12.05 13.16 8.57
CA GLU A 81 12.55 13.28 9.95
C GLU A 81 12.52 11.94 10.69
N ALA A 82 11.46 11.14 10.50
CA ALA A 82 11.29 9.87 11.20
C ALA A 82 12.16 8.74 10.62
N LEU A 83 12.20 8.62 9.29
CA LEU A 83 12.75 7.45 8.59
C LEU A 83 13.98 7.75 7.72
N GLY A 84 14.31 9.04 7.52
CA GLY A 84 15.28 9.48 6.51
C GLY A 84 14.65 9.64 5.13
N SER A 85 15.36 10.28 4.22
CA SER A 85 14.87 10.59 2.87
C SER A 85 14.79 9.37 1.94
N GLU A 86 15.55 8.32 2.26
CA GLU A 86 15.55 7.04 1.53
C GLU A 86 14.71 5.96 2.25
N GLY A 87 13.81 6.36 3.13
CA GLY A 87 12.93 5.49 3.90
C GLY A 87 13.68 4.41 4.66
N ASP A 88 13.94 4.63 5.95
CA ASP A 88 14.65 3.77 6.89
C ASP A 88 16.10 3.37 6.52
N ARG A 89 16.65 3.85 5.39
CA ARG A 89 18.06 3.59 5.01
C ARG A 89 19.02 4.59 5.60
N ASP A 90 18.61 5.85 5.66
CA ASP A 90 19.38 7.02 6.12
C ASP A 90 18.79 7.70 7.37
N TYR A 91 18.16 6.91 8.24
CA TYR A 91 17.52 7.40 9.46
C TYR A 91 18.53 8.08 10.42
N ASP A 92 18.05 9.05 11.20
CA ASP A 92 18.83 9.70 12.25
C ASP A 92 18.90 8.81 13.51
N PRO A 93 20.09 8.28 13.87
CA PRO A 93 20.23 7.42 15.04
C PRO A 93 20.02 8.15 16.38
N SER A 94 19.90 9.48 16.40
CA SER A 94 19.58 10.24 17.60
C SER A 94 18.08 10.19 17.95
N ARG A 95 17.23 9.74 17.02
CA ARG A 95 15.79 9.51 17.25
C ARG A 95 15.61 8.12 17.87
N GLU A 96 15.50 8.08 19.19
CA GLU A 96 15.61 6.86 19.99
C GLU A 96 14.66 5.74 19.54
N VAL A 97 13.37 6.02 19.38
CA VAL A 97 12.36 5.01 18.98
C VAL A 97 12.56 4.54 17.54
N ALA A 98 12.78 5.46 16.59
CA ALA A 98 13.05 5.12 15.21
C ALA A 98 14.33 4.28 15.07
N ALA A 99 15.37 4.64 15.81
CA ALA A 99 16.62 3.89 15.82
C ALA A 99 16.46 2.49 16.45
N GLU A 100 15.63 2.34 17.48
CA GLU A 100 15.33 1.05 18.08
C GLU A 100 14.52 0.18 17.12
N ALA A 101 13.46 0.71 16.50
CA ALA A 101 12.69 0.02 15.48
C ALA A 101 13.57 -0.41 14.30
N ARG A 102 14.45 0.48 13.82
CA ARG A 102 15.40 0.17 12.74
C ARG A 102 16.41 -0.92 13.12
N LYS A 103 16.87 -0.94 14.36
CA LYS A 103 17.74 -2.00 14.86
C LYS A 103 17.00 -3.33 14.95
N ASP A 104 15.74 -3.30 15.39
CA ASP A 104 14.90 -4.50 15.50
C ASP A 104 14.62 -5.11 14.12
N VAL A 105 14.34 -4.32 13.09
CA VAL A 105 14.17 -4.77 11.69
C VAL A 105 15.29 -5.72 11.27
N ASN A 106 16.55 -5.43 11.64
CA ASN A 106 17.68 -6.29 11.32
C ASN A 106 17.64 -7.66 12.03
N SER A 107 16.80 -7.85 13.03
CA SER A 107 16.70 -9.12 13.75
C SER A 107 15.86 -10.16 13.02
N PHE A 108 14.84 -9.73 12.26
CA PHE A 108 13.85 -10.63 11.66
C PHE A 108 13.65 -10.46 10.14
N LEU A 109 14.08 -9.32 9.54
CA LEU A 109 13.94 -9.06 8.10
C LEU A 109 15.26 -9.17 7.34
N ASP A 110 15.16 -9.61 6.09
CA ASP A 110 16.20 -9.45 5.07
C ASP A 110 16.03 -8.08 4.41
N ILE A 111 16.80 -7.11 4.90
CA ILE A 111 16.69 -5.72 4.47
C ILE A 111 17.22 -5.44 3.07
N GLU A 112 18.08 -6.33 2.53
CA GLU A 112 18.64 -6.19 1.19
C GLU A 112 17.63 -6.60 0.10
N ARG A 113 16.74 -7.56 0.43
CA ARG A 113 15.71 -8.06 -0.48
C ARG A 113 14.34 -7.40 -0.31
N ARG A 114 14.23 -6.42 0.58
CA ARG A 114 12.99 -5.74 0.93
C ARG A 114 12.76 -4.50 0.06
N PRO A 115 11.82 -4.52 -0.92
CA PRO A 115 11.44 -3.33 -1.66
C PRO A 115 10.77 -2.30 -0.74
N ARG A 116 10.99 -1.01 -1.01
CA ARG A 116 10.41 0.11 -0.27
C ARG A 116 9.96 1.19 -1.21
N PHE A 117 8.91 1.87 -0.80
CA PHE A 117 8.27 2.90 -1.59
C PHE A 117 7.85 4.06 -0.68
N ILE A 118 8.17 5.28 -1.07
CA ILE A 118 7.69 6.51 -0.43
C ILE A 118 6.81 7.22 -1.44
N GLY A 119 5.57 7.52 -1.05
CA GLY A 119 4.63 8.18 -1.94
C GLY A 119 3.56 8.98 -1.22
N GLU A 120 2.82 9.73 -2.02
CA GLU A 120 1.64 10.48 -1.59
C GLU A 120 0.37 9.70 -1.93
N GLU A 121 -0.51 9.54 -0.96
CA GLU A 121 -1.77 8.82 -1.12
C GLU A 121 -2.84 9.71 -1.75
N THR A 122 -3.63 9.13 -2.65
CA THR A 122 -4.88 9.71 -3.14
C THR A 122 -6.01 8.71 -3.00
N VAL A 123 -7.07 9.08 -2.26
CA VAL A 123 -8.25 8.25 -2.06
C VAL A 123 -9.30 8.57 -3.12
N TRP A 124 -9.70 7.57 -3.90
CA TRP A 124 -10.68 7.66 -4.99
C TRP A 124 -12.09 7.23 -4.60
N LYS A 125 -12.17 6.28 -3.67
CA LYS A 125 -13.40 5.75 -3.09
C LYS A 125 -13.15 5.41 -1.63
N ASP A 126 -14.09 5.77 -0.77
CA ASP A 126 -14.10 5.40 0.63
C ASP A 126 -15.54 5.25 1.11
N GLU A 127 -15.96 4.01 1.30
CA GLU A 127 -17.27 3.62 1.82
C GLU A 127 -17.14 2.84 3.14
N VAL A 128 -15.93 2.87 3.75
CA VAL A 128 -15.63 2.17 4.99
C VAL A 128 -16.08 3.02 6.19
N ASP A 129 -16.91 2.44 7.05
CA ASP A 129 -17.29 3.04 8.32
C ASP A 129 -16.21 2.74 9.38
N GLY A 130 -15.41 3.73 9.73
CA GLY A 130 -14.31 3.61 10.68
C GLY A 130 -12.97 3.34 10.00
N ASP A 131 -12.17 2.42 10.56
CA ASP A 131 -10.88 2.07 9.97
C ASP A 131 -10.96 0.83 9.07
N THR A 132 -9.82 0.45 8.52
CA THR A 132 -9.70 -0.68 7.57
C THR A 132 -9.27 -1.99 8.23
N ASP A 133 -9.29 -2.08 9.58
CA ASP A 133 -8.89 -3.29 10.32
C ASP A 133 -9.76 -4.49 9.95
N GLY A 134 -9.13 -5.59 9.56
CA GLY A 134 -9.79 -6.82 9.15
C GLY A 134 -10.32 -6.82 7.70
N LEU A 135 -10.16 -5.74 6.93
CA LEU A 135 -10.49 -5.76 5.51
C LEU A 135 -9.47 -6.56 4.70
N TYR A 136 -9.93 -7.14 3.61
CA TYR A 136 -9.07 -7.80 2.64
C TYR A 136 -8.58 -6.79 1.61
N LYS A 137 -7.28 -6.80 1.37
CA LYS A 137 -6.59 -5.83 0.54
C LYS A 137 -5.87 -6.50 -0.62
N HIS A 138 -6.10 -6.01 -1.82
CA HIS A 138 -5.25 -6.27 -2.98
C HIS A 138 -4.34 -5.07 -3.21
N SER A 139 -3.04 -5.28 -3.12
CA SER A 139 -2.01 -4.27 -3.40
C SER A 139 -1.24 -4.64 -4.67
N ALA A 140 -1.25 -3.75 -5.66
CA ALA A 140 -0.48 -3.89 -6.89
C ALA A 140 0.61 -2.83 -6.96
N PHE A 141 1.87 -3.26 -7.05
CA PHE A 141 3.04 -2.38 -7.20
C PHE A 141 3.29 -2.19 -8.69
N LEU A 142 2.98 -1.00 -9.18
CA LEU A 142 2.85 -0.74 -10.62
C LEU A 142 4.20 -0.45 -11.26
N VAL A 143 4.40 -1.03 -12.44
CA VAL A 143 5.51 -0.74 -13.33
C VAL A 143 4.92 -0.30 -14.67
N ARG A 144 5.24 0.92 -15.11
CA ARG A 144 4.76 1.44 -16.39
C ARG A 144 5.37 0.69 -17.58
N LYS A 145 4.69 0.72 -18.69
CA LYS A 145 5.21 0.18 -19.96
C LYS A 145 6.47 0.90 -20.41
N ASP A 146 7.38 0.15 -20.99
CA ASP A 146 8.56 0.71 -21.65
C ASP A 146 8.15 1.74 -22.71
N GLY A 147 8.79 2.91 -22.66
CA GLY A 147 8.54 4.01 -23.58
C GLY A 147 7.44 4.99 -23.14
N THR A 148 6.76 4.74 -22.01
CA THR A 148 5.84 5.69 -21.38
C THR A 148 6.60 6.51 -20.34
N ASN A 149 6.47 7.84 -20.33
CA ASN A 149 7.04 8.67 -19.26
C ASN A 149 6.11 8.70 -18.02
N HIS A 150 6.60 9.25 -16.91
CA HIS A 150 5.84 9.29 -15.65
C HIS A 150 4.55 10.10 -15.74
N ASP A 151 4.57 11.22 -16.45
CA ASP A 151 3.41 12.11 -16.59
C ASP A 151 2.30 11.43 -17.40
N GLU A 152 2.66 10.82 -18.56
CA GLU A 152 1.73 10.06 -19.38
C GLU A 152 1.14 8.85 -18.63
N PHE A 153 1.97 8.15 -17.85
CA PHE A 153 1.54 7.03 -17.02
C PHE A 153 0.53 7.50 -15.96
N ARG A 154 0.87 8.57 -15.23
CA ARG A 154 0.04 9.14 -14.18
C ARG A 154 -1.29 9.66 -14.73
N GLU A 155 -1.26 10.43 -15.83
CA GLU A 155 -2.46 10.93 -16.49
C GLU A 155 -3.40 9.81 -16.91
N HIS A 156 -2.90 8.72 -17.53
CA HIS A 156 -3.71 7.57 -17.89
C HIS A 156 -4.30 6.89 -16.66
N TRP A 157 -3.50 6.69 -15.63
CA TRP A 157 -3.95 6.05 -14.40
C TRP A 157 -5.05 6.87 -13.71
N GLU A 158 -4.87 8.19 -13.56
CA GLU A 158 -5.83 9.07 -12.90
C GLU A 158 -7.11 9.28 -13.73
N GLU A 159 -6.98 9.53 -15.04
CA GLU A 159 -8.11 9.95 -15.86
C GLU A 159 -8.89 8.78 -16.47
N THR A 160 -8.24 7.64 -16.68
CA THR A 160 -8.83 6.48 -17.36
C THR A 160 -9.02 5.30 -16.43
N HIS A 161 -7.96 4.83 -15.78
CA HIS A 161 -7.99 3.59 -15.00
C HIS A 161 -8.66 3.74 -13.64
N SER A 162 -8.32 4.77 -12.87
CA SER A 162 -8.87 4.95 -11.51
C SER A 162 -10.40 5.09 -11.48
N PRO A 163 -11.05 5.77 -12.46
CA PRO A 163 -12.50 5.74 -12.57
C PRO A 163 -13.12 4.36 -12.76
N LEU A 164 -12.43 3.44 -13.46
CA LEU A 164 -12.87 2.06 -13.62
C LEU A 164 -12.62 1.25 -12.34
N ALA A 165 -11.42 1.34 -11.78
CA ALA A 165 -11.01 0.54 -10.63
C ALA A 165 -11.89 0.80 -9.39
N LYS A 166 -12.26 2.05 -9.11
CA LYS A 166 -13.12 2.39 -7.97
C LYS A 166 -14.55 1.86 -8.09
N ASP A 167 -15.03 1.62 -9.32
CA ASP A 167 -16.38 1.17 -9.62
C ASP A 167 -16.47 -0.37 -9.77
N ILE A 168 -15.37 -1.10 -9.53
CA ILE A 168 -15.39 -2.57 -9.48
C ILE A 168 -16.31 -3.01 -8.33
N GLU A 169 -17.23 -3.93 -8.64
CA GLU A 169 -18.17 -4.47 -7.65
C GLU A 169 -17.42 -5.14 -6.49
N GLY A 170 -17.87 -4.87 -5.25
CA GLY A 170 -17.26 -5.37 -4.03
C GLY A 170 -16.13 -4.48 -3.48
N VAL A 171 -15.58 -3.57 -4.26
CA VAL A 171 -14.59 -2.60 -3.75
C VAL A 171 -15.26 -1.60 -2.81
N VAL A 172 -14.84 -1.56 -1.55
CA VAL A 172 -15.33 -0.61 -0.54
C VAL A 172 -14.42 0.58 -0.36
N ARG A 173 -13.11 0.43 -0.66
CA ARG A 173 -12.15 1.53 -0.70
C ARG A 173 -11.16 1.31 -1.85
N TYR A 174 -10.81 2.39 -2.54
CA TYR A 174 -9.76 2.41 -3.55
C TYR A 174 -8.87 3.62 -3.36
N GLN A 175 -7.58 3.38 -3.29
CA GLN A 175 -6.57 4.42 -3.16
C GLN A 175 -5.35 4.11 -4.03
N THR A 176 -4.64 5.18 -4.38
CA THR A 176 -3.40 5.11 -5.14
C THR A 176 -2.30 5.83 -4.37
N VAL A 177 -1.07 5.35 -4.48
CA VAL A 177 0.10 5.98 -3.88
C VAL A 177 1.08 6.30 -5.00
N TYR A 178 1.40 7.58 -5.16
CA TYR A 178 2.34 8.06 -6.18
C TYR A 178 3.71 8.32 -5.56
N PRO A 179 4.83 7.95 -6.23
CA PRO A 179 6.16 8.18 -5.70
C PRO A 179 6.45 9.67 -5.52
N THR A 180 7.08 10.04 -4.41
CA THR A 180 7.58 11.41 -4.17
C THR A 180 8.81 11.73 -5.02
N ASP A 181 9.56 10.71 -5.43
CA ASP A 181 10.70 10.80 -6.34
C ASP A 181 10.57 9.72 -7.43
N PRO A 182 9.79 10.01 -8.51
CA PRO A 182 9.51 9.03 -9.55
C PRO A 182 10.74 8.59 -10.35
N ASP A 183 11.79 9.40 -10.41
CA ASP A 183 13.02 9.07 -11.15
C ASP A 183 13.87 8.00 -10.43
N ASN A 184 13.75 7.89 -9.10
CA ASN A 184 14.52 6.96 -8.28
C ASN A 184 13.65 5.89 -7.60
N ALA A 185 12.33 5.93 -7.78
CA ALA A 185 11.43 4.96 -7.19
C ALA A 185 11.57 3.58 -7.87
N GLU A 186 11.45 2.51 -7.07
CA GLU A 186 11.46 1.13 -7.55
C GLU A 186 10.18 0.79 -8.33
N PHE A 187 9.06 1.45 -8.00
CA PHE A 187 7.76 1.31 -8.64
C PHE A 187 7.21 2.67 -9.07
N ASP A 188 6.39 2.67 -10.11
CA ASP A 188 5.73 3.87 -10.62
C ASP A 188 4.48 4.26 -9.81
N GLY A 189 4.06 3.39 -8.89
CA GLY A 189 2.98 3.62 -7.95
C GLY A 189 2.47 2.34 -7.29
N VAL A 190 1.56 2.51 -6.33
CA VAL A 190 0.85 1.39 -5.69
C VAL A 190 -0.65 1.64 -5.79
N ALA A 191 -1.39 0.64 -6.29
CA ALA A 191 -2.84 0.61 -6.31
C ALA A 191 -3.35 -0.32 -5.22
N GLU A 192 -4.30 0.14 -4.41
CA GLU A 192 -4.83 -0.60 -3.27
C GLU A 192 -6.36 -0.63 -3.31
N LEU A 193 -6.90 -1.85 -3.43
CA LEU A 193 -8.34 -2.11 -3.42
C LEU A 193 -8.70 -2.89 -2.17
N TYR A 194 -9.75 -2.47 -1.47
CA TYR A 194 -10.21 -3.07 -0.22
C TYR A 194 -11.59 -3.68 -0.40
N PHE A 195 -11.80 -4.80 0.27
CA PHE A 195 -13.01 -5.61 0.24
C PHE A 195 -13.40 -6.03 1.65
N GLU A 196 -14.70 -6.18 1.91
CA GLU A 196 -15.20 -6.63 3.21
C GLU A 196 -14.91 -8.11 3.47
N SER A 197 -14.81 -8.91 2.40
CA SER A 197 -14.51 -10.34 2.53
C SER A 197 -13.53 -10.82 1.45
N LEU A 198 -12.88 -11.95 1.72
CA LEU A 198 -12.03 -12.63 0.74
C LEU A 198 -12.85 -13.15 -0.45
N ASP A 199 -14.11 -13.52 -0.22
CA ASP A 199 -15.01 -13.98 -1.28
C ASP A 199 -15.32 -12.83 -2.25
N ASP A 200 -15.61 -11.61 -1.76
CA ASP A 200 -15.83 -10.44 -2.59
C ASP A 200 -14.58 -10.09 -3.41
N LEU A 201 -13.40 -10.16 -2.79
CA LEU A 201 -12.13 -9.95 -3.50
C LEU A 201 -11.94 -10.97 -4.62
N HIS A 202 -12.15 -12.25 -4.34
CA HIS A 202 -12.01 -13.32 -5.34
C HIS A 202 -13.06 -13.20 -6.45
N GLU A 203 -14.30 -12.80 -6.10
CA GLU A 203 -15.33 -12.54 -7.10
C GLU A 203 -14.96 -11.38 -8.02
N ALA A 204 -14.36 -10.32 -7.48
CA ALA A 204 -14.01 -9.13 -8.25
C ALA A 204 -12.77 -9.33 -9.12
N LEU A 205 -11.71 -9.92 -8.56
CA LEU A 205 -10.37 -9.92 -9.15
C LEU A 205 -9.86 -11.33 -9.52
N GLY A 206 -10.57 -12.40 -9.11
CA GLY A 206 -10.06 -13.76 -9.16
C GLY A 206 -9.20 -14.14 -7.95
N SER A 207 -8.91 -15.42 -7.77
CA SER A 207 -8.17 -15.92 -6.60
C SER A 207 -6.68 -15.60 -6.63
N GLU A 208 -6.14 -15.28 -7.81
CA GLU A 208 -4.74 -14.88 -8.02
C GLU A 208 -4.59 -13.35 -8.22
N GLY A 209 -5.60 -12.58 -7.82
CA GLY A 209 -5.66 -11.12 -7.95
C GLY A 209 -5.44 -10.67 -9.40
N ASP A 210 -6.47 -10.30 -10.09
CA ASP A 210 -6.53 -9.83 -11.46
C ASP A 210 -5.88 -10.73 -12.55
N ARG A 211 -5.35 -11.91 -12.18
CA ARG A 211 -4.77 -12.87 -13.16
C ARG A 211 -5.82 -13.82 -13.73
N ASP A 212 -6.75 -14.24 -12.90
CA ASP A 212 -7.81 -15.22 -13.20
C ASP A 212 -9.23 -14.61 -13.05
N TYR A 213 -9.37 -13.33 -13.38
CA TYR A 213 -10.63 -12.59 -13.30
C TYR A 213 -11.74 -13.21 -14.18
N ASP A 214 -12.99 -13.05 -13.75
CA ASP A 214 -14.16 -13.44 -14.53
C ASP A 214 -14.49 -12.38 -15.60
N PRO A 215 -14.34 -12.68 -16.89
CA PRO A 215 -14.61 -11.72 -17.96
C PRO A 215 -16.10 -11.36 -18.12
N THR A 216 -17.01 -12.04 -17.40
CA THR A 216 -18.44 -11.67 -17.38
C THR A 216 -18.75 -10.53 -16.41
N ARG A 217 -17.84 -10.15 -15.55
CA ARG A 217 -17.93 -8.98 -14.68
C ARG A 217 -17.47 -7.74 -15.44
N GLU A 218 -18.41 -7.02 -16.03
CA GLU A 218 -18.17 -6.00 -17.04
C GLU A 218 -17.11 -4.96 -16.63
N VAL A 219 -17.26 -4.32 -15.45
CA VAL A 219 -16.32 -3.27 -14.99
C VAL A 219 -14.95 -3.84 -14.64
N ALA A 220 -14.89 -4.95 -13.92
CA ALA A 220 -13.62 -5.61 -13.59
C ALA A 220 -12.88 -6.07 -14.85
N ALA A 221 -13.61 -6.62 -15.84
CA ALA A 221 -13.03 -7.01 -17.11
C ALA A 221 -12.52 -5.82 -17.92
N GLU A 222 -13.24 -4.69 -17.92
CA GLU A 222 -12.82 -3.46 -18.58
C GLU A 222 -11.54 -2.90 -17.93
N ALA A 223 -11.52 -2.78 -16.60
CA ALA A 223 -10.34 -2.36 -15.84
C ALA A 223 -9.14 -3.29 -16.12
N ARG A 224 -9.37 -4.61 -16.17
CA ARG A 224 -8.32 -5.60 -16.47
C ARG A 224 -7.78 -5.49 -17.89
N VAL A 225 -8.62 -5.16 -18.85
CA VAL A 225 -8.17 -4.91 -20.24
C VAL A 225 -7.35 -3.62 -20.28
N ASP A 226 -7.80 -2.58 -19.58
CA ASP A 226 -7.14 -1.29 -19.58
C ASP A 226 -5.72 -1.33 -19.00
N VAL A 227 -5.42 -2.12 -17.97
CA VAL A 227 -4.06 -2.25 -17.42
C VAL A 227 -3.02 -2.62 -18.48
N ASN A 228 -3.41 -3.34 -19.55
CA ASN A 228 -2.50 -3.66 -20.63
C ASN A 228 -2.10 -2.44 -21.48
N ASN A 229 -2.79 -1.32 -21.36
CA ASN A 229 -2.48 -0.11 -22.13
C ASN A 229 -1.30 0.65 -21.53
N PHE A 230 -1.11 0.64 -20.21
CA PHE A 230 -0.15 1.50 -19.52
C PHE A 230 0.81 0.77 -18.57
N LEU A 231 0.54 -0.50 -18.19
CA LEU A 231 1.36 -1.27 -17.26
C LEU A 231 2.16 -2.39 -17.94
N ASP A 232 3.34 -2.66 -17.39
CA ASP A 232 4.05 -3.92 -17.58
C ASP A 232 3.54 -4.93 -16.55
N ILE A 233 2.60 -5.77 -16.97
CA ILE A 233 1.91 -6.69 -16.08
C ILE A 233 2.78 -7.88 -15.64
N GLU A 234 3.89 -8.16 -16.34
CA GLU A 234 4.82 -9.25 -15.99
C GLU A 234 5.75 -8.87 -14.84
N ARG A 235 6.14 -7.58 -14.76
CA ARG A 235 7.06 -7.06 -13.74
C ARG A 235 6.36 -6.50 -12.49
N ARG A 236 5.05 -6.56 -12.43
CA ARG A 236 4.23 -5.97 -11.38
C ARG A 236 4.02 -6.95 -10.21
N PRO A 237 4.64 -6.75 -9.02
CA PRO A 237 4.30 -7.52 -7.83
C PRO A 237 2.85 -7.25 -7.41
N ARG A 238 2.20 -8.29 -6.90
CA ARG A 238 0.85 -8.23 -6.34
C ARG A 238 0.80 -8.94 -5.01
N PHE A 239 0.00 -8.41 -4.12
CA PHE A 239 -0.13 -8.95 -2.79
C PHE A 239 -1.61 -8.94 -2.38
N ILE A 240 -2.10 -10.08 -1.91
CA ILE A 240 -3.43 -10.21 -1.31
C ILE A 240 -3.25 -10.57 0.16
N GLY A 241 -3.86 -9.78 1.03
CA GLY A 241 -3.74 -9.99 2.46
C GLY A 241 -4.90 -9.42 3.25
N GLU A 242 -4.93 -9.74 4.53
CA GLU A 242 -5.82 -9.15 5.52
C GLU A 242 -5.08 -8.00 6.22
N GLU A 243 -5.70 -6.84 6.30
CA GLU A 243 -5.12 -5.67 6.94
C GLU A 243 -5.36 -5.66 8.44
N ARG A 244 -4.34 -5.26 9.18
CA ARG A 244 -4.39 -4.99 10.61
C ARG A 244 -3.95 -3.56 10.89
N VAL A 245 -4.81 -2.79 11.54
CA VAL A 245 -4.53 -1.42 11.97
C VAL A 245 -3.95 -1.43 13.38
N TRP A 246 -2.70 -0.97 13.54
CA TRP A 246 -1.99 -0.89 14.83
C TRP A 246 -2.08 0.48 15.48
N LYS A 247 -2.27 1.52 14.67
CA LYS A 247 -2.44 2.91 15.07
C LYS A 247 -3.27 3.63 14.01
N ASN A 248 -4.23 4.45 14.43
CA ASN A 248 -4.97 5.36 13.58
C ASN A 248 -5.34 6.62 14.37
N GLU A 249 -4.67 7.73 14.07
CA GLU A 249 -4.93 9.05 14.65
C GLU A 249 -5.48 10.02 13.59
N ILE A 250 -5.73 9.53 12.35
CA ILE A 250 -6.19 10.38 11.23
C ILE A 250 -7.63 10.86 11.44
N ASP A 251 -8.48 10.03 12.06
CA ASP A 251 -9.89 10.36 12.28
C ASP A 251 -10.11 11.39 13.41
N ASP A 252 -9.08 11.66 14.24
CA ASP A 252 -9.12 12.67 15.31
C ASP A 252 -8.77 14.08 14.82
N ILE A 253 -8.37 14.23 13.56
CA ILE A 253 -8.09 15.53 12.94
C ILE A 253 -9.41 16.12 12.46
N GLU A 254 -10.19 16.72 13.40
CA GLU A 254 -11.37 17.52 13.06
C GLU A 254 -10.97 18.66 12.11
N GLU A 255 -11.78 18.86 11.06
CA GLU A 255 -11.71 20.01 10.16
C GLU A 255 -11.74 21.31 11.00
N TYR A 256 -10.62 22.03 11.07
CA TYR A 256 -10.56 23.40 11.57
C TYR A 256 -10.76 24.40 10.44
#